data_ff1637af62aa02fa938388c11695dfd5
#
_entry.id   ff1637af62aa02fa938388c11695dfd5
#
_cell.length_a   1.000
_cell.length_b   1.000
_cell.length_c   1.000
_cell.angle_alpha   90.00
_cell.angle_beta   90.00
_cell.angle_gamma   90.00
#
_symmetry.space_group_name_H-M   'P 1'
#
loop_
_entity.id
_entity.type
_entity.pdbx_description
1 polymer ?
#
loop_
_entity_poly.entity_id
_entity_poly.type
_entity_poly.pdbx_seq_one_letter_code
_entity_poly.pdbx_strand_id
1 'polypeptide(L)'
;MSMPSRSLRRKLLATSLAAGAFFLLYQATVIDSRLATNETTAPGAFVAPQPGARLAFEATAYCKGHTTASGVNVRAGIAAADPTVLPIGSVIEVSRVPEAHRGIYTVLDTGPEVQGREIDLYMWSCHEALAFGRRRVEVTVLRLGWNQANSAPAYR
;
A
#
# COMPACT_ATOMS: atom_id res chain seq x y z
N MET A 1 -17.26 -34.39 -53.48
CA MET A 1 -17.38 -33.55 -52.24
C MET A 1 -18.82 -33.59 -51.79
N SER A 2 -19.15 -34.32 -50.72
CA SER A 2 -20.51 -34.51 -50.25
C SER A 2 -20.95 -33.24 -49.46
N MET A 3 -22.03 -32.60 -49.87
CA MET A 3 -22.54 -31.42 -49.14
C MET A 3 -23.22 -31.86 -47.84
N PRO A 4 -22.92 -31.21 -46.71
CA PRO A 4 -23.52 -31.56 -45.42
C PRO A 4 -25.03 -31.34 -45.44
N SER A 5 -25.78 -32.26 -44.81
CA SER A 5 -27.24 -32.23 -44.74
C SER A 5 -27.76 -30.92 -44.09
N ARG A 6 -28.97 -30.49 -44.45
CA ARG A 6 -29.57 -29.27 -43.88
C ARG A 6 -29.67 -29.29 -42.34
N SER A 7 -29.86 -30.47 -41.76
CA SER A 7 -29.89 -30.67 -40.31
C SER A 7 -28.50 -30.45 -39.64
N LEU A 8 -27.43 -30.90 -40.30
CA LEU A 8 -26.06 -30.72 -39.83
C LEU A 8 -25.66 -29.25 -39.88
N ARG A 9 -26.00 -28.54 -40.94
CA ARG A 9 -25.75 -27.07 -41.05
C ARG A 9 -26.45 -26.29 -39.95
N ARG A 10 -27.72 -26.61 -39.64
CA ARG A 10 -28.46 -25.96 -38.53
C ARG A 10 -27.80 -26.21 -37.16
N LYS A 11 -27.34 -27.45 -36.91
CA LYS A 11 -26.64 -27.79 -35.66
C LYS A 11 -25.30 -27.05 -35.55
N LEU A 12 -24.52 -26.99 -36.61
CA LEU A 12 -23.25 -26.25 -36.64
C LEU A 12 -23.44 -24.74 -36.44
N LEU A 13 -24.48 -24.13 -37.04
CA LEU A 13 -24.80 -22.73 -36.84
C LEU A 13 -25.23 -22.46 -35.39
N ALA A 14 -26.05 -23.32 -34.80
CA ALA A 14 -26.49 -23.18 -33.42
C ALA A 14 -25.32 -23.27 -32.41
N THR A 15 -24.40 -24.22 -32.64
CA THR A 15 -23.23 -24.37 -31.76
C THR A 15 -22.24 -23.20 -31.89
N SER A 16 -22.03 -22.69 -33.10
CA SER A 16 -21.16 -21.53 -33.30
C SER A 16 -21.73 -20.23 -32.68
N LEU A 17 -23.06 -20.04 -32.78
CA LEU A 17 -23.74 -18.93 -32.11
C LEU A 17 -23.64 -19.01 -30.57
N ALA A 18 -23.84 -20.21 -30.01
CA ALA A 18 -23.73 -20.43 -28.57
C ALA A 18 -22.30 -20.20 -28.07
N ALA A 19 -21.29 -20.68 -28.80
CA ALA A 19 -19.90 -20.46 -28.49
C ALA A 19 -19.51 -18.97 -28.56
N GLY A 20 -19.99 -18.27 -29.57
CA GLY A 20 -19.77 -16.82 -29.70
C GLY A 20 -20.40 -16.01 -28.57
N ALA A 21 -21.65 -16.34 -28.20
CA ALA A 21 -22.33 -15.70 -27.07
C ALA A 21 -21.62 -15.95 -25.74
N PHE A 22 -21.15 -17.19 -25.50
CA PHE A 22 -20.38 -17.53 -24.32
C PHE A 22 -19.06 -16.74 -24.26
N PHE A 23 -18.36 -16.64 -25.39
CA PHE A 23 -17.11 -15.87 -25.45
C PHE A 23 -17.32 -14.38 -25.17
N LEU A 24 -18.41 -13.78 -25.71
CA LEU A 24 -18.72 -12.38 -25.41
C LEU A 24 -19.10 -12.16 -23.96
N LEU A 25 -19.86 -13.05 -23.34
CA LEU A 25 -20.19 -12.98 -21.91
C LEU A 25 -18.93 -13.14 -21.04
N TYR A 26 -18.02 -14.04 -21.42
CA TYR A 26 -16.76 -14.22 -20.73
C TYR A 26 -15.89 -12.95 -20.79
N GLN A 27 -15.78 -12.31 -21.95
CA GLN A 27 -15.06 -11.05 -22.10
C GLN A 27 -15.70 -9.92 -21.27
N ALA A 28 -17.01 -9.84 -21.22
CA ALA A 28 -17.73 -8.84 -20.43
C ALA A 28 -17.43 -9.00 -18.94
N THR A 29 -17.43 -10.22 -18.40
CA THR A 29 -17.12 -10.48 -16.98
C THR A 29 -15.66 -10.21 -16.63
N VAL A 30 -14.72 -10.47 -17.55
CA VAL A 30 -13.29 -10.17 -17.34
C VAL A 30 -13.03 -8.66 -17.35
N ILE A 31 -13.71 -7.91 -18.22
CA ILE A 31 -13.57 -6.45 -18.28
C ILE A 31 -14.17 -5.83 -17.01
N ASP A 32 -15.33 -6.30 -16.56
CA ASP A 32 -16.00 -5.78 -15.36
C ASP A 32 -15.16 -6.00 -14.08
N SER A 33 -14.53 -7.17 -13.95
CA SER A 33 -13.61 -7.43 -12.83
C SER A 33 -12.33 -6.60 -12.88
N ARG A 34 -11.86 -6.17 -14.06
CA ARG A 34 -10.73 -5.25 -14.18
C ARG A 34 -11.11 -3.79 -13.89
N LEU A 35 -12.34 -3.40 -14.21
CA LEU A 35 -12.85 -2.08 -13.90
C LEU A 35 -13.18 -1.94 -12.42
N ALA A 36 -13.71 -2.98 -11.77
CA ALA A 36 -14.00 -2.99 -10.34
C ALA A 36 -12.74 -2.84 -9.46
N THR A 37 -11.55 -3.23 -9.96
CA THR A 37 -10.27 -2.99 -9.26
C THR A 37 -9.76 -1.55 -9.42
N ASN A 38 -10.33 -0.76 -10.32
CA ASN A 38 -10.00 0.65 -10.53
C ASN A 38 -11.04 1.62 -9.96
N GLU A 39 -12.11 1.12 -9.33
CA GLU A 39 -13.13 2.00 -8.78
C GLU A 39 -12.73 2.58 -7.43
N THR A 40 -12.74 3.86 -7.49
CA THR A 40 -13.10 4.84 -6.47
C THR A 40 -12.08 5.08 -5.38
N THR A 41 -10.94 5.60 -5.78
CA THR A 41 -10.27 6.54 -4.89
C THR A 41 -10.94 7.90 -5.11
N ALA A 42 -11.84 8.29 -4.22
CA ALA A 42 -12.32 9.66 -4.16
C ALA A 42 -11.11 10.60 -4.12
N PRO A 43 -11.05 11.68 -4.91
CA PRO A 43 -9.93 12.61 -4.88
C PRO A 43 -9.85 13.21 -3.48
N GLY A 44 -8.84 12.79 -2.68
CA GLY A 44 -8.59 13.23 -1.32
C GLY A 44 -8.66 12.16 -0.23
N ALA A 45 -9.14 10.96 -0.48
CA ALA A 45 -9.04 9.87 0.49
C ALA A 45 -7.66 9.19 0.37
N PHE A 46 -6.78 9.43 1.33
CA PHE A 46 -5.57 8.63 1.48
C PHE A 46 -5.97 7.21 1.88
N VAL A 47 -5.96 6.31 0.90
CA VAL A 47 -6.07 4.88 1.20
C VAL A 47 -4.73 4.44 1.78
N ALA A 48 -4.74 3.86 2.98
CA ALA A 48 -3.53 3.29 3.58
C ALA A 48 -2.88 2.30 2.60
N PRO A 49 -1.56 2.40 2.38
CA PRO A 49 -0.89 1.54 1.42
C PRO A 49 -0.97 0.08 1.87
N GLN A 50 -1.19 -0.82 0.92
CA GLN A 50 -1.25 -2.25 1.22
C GLN A 50 0.15 -2.83 1.52
N PRO A 51 0.26 -3.92 2.31
CA PRO A 51 1.51 -4.65 2.45
C PRO A 51 2.12 -5.03 1.10
N GLY A 52 3.42 -4.82 0.95
CA GLY A 52 4.15 -4.97 -0.32
C GLY A 52 4.18 -3.71 -1.19
N ALA A 53 3.40 -2.69 -0.89
CA ALA A 53 3.44 -1.42 -1.63
C ALA A 53 4.79 -0.72 -1.44
N ARG A 54 5.33 -0.20 -2.55
CA ARG A 54 6.53 0.64 -2.58
C ARG A 54 6.16 2.05 -2.94
N LEU A 55 6.51 2.98 -2.09
CA LEU A 55 6.09 4.37 -2.18
C LEU A 55 7.27 5.31 -1.96
N ALA A 56 7.27 6.42 -2.67
CA ALA A 56 8.20 7.50 -2.40
C ALA A 56 7.71 8.32 -1.20
N PHE A 57 8.61 8.52 -0.25
CA PHE A 57 8.42 9.37 0.94
C PHE A 57 9.51 10.43 1.01
N GLU A 58 9.28 11.43 1.79
CA GLU A 58 10.30 12.34 2.27
C GLU A 58 10.71 11.90 3.68
N ALA A 59 12.01 11.77 3.93
CA ALA A 59 12.53 11.35 5.23
C ALA A 59 13.38 12.44 5.84
N THR A 60 13.16 12.68 7.12
CA THR A 60 14.00 13.46 8.04
C THR A 60 14.49 12.57 9.17
N ALA A 61 15.23 13.13 10.11
CA ALA A 61 15.69 12.41 11.26
C ALA A 61 15.63 13.25 12.53
N TYR A 62 15.27 12.62 13.64
CA TYR A 62 15.22 13.26 14.96
C TYR A 62 16.04 12.48 15.99
N CYS A 63 16.50 13.19 17.04
CA CYS A 63 17.35 12.63 18.08
C CYS A 63 16.86 12.96 19.50
N LYS A 64 15.75 13.67 19.63
CA LYS A 64 15.22 14.14 20.92
C LYS A 64 14.01 13.31 21.34
N GLY A 65 13.77 13.29 22.66
CA GLY A 65 12.68 12.53 23.27
C GLY A 65 13.19 11.25 23.93
N HIS A 66 12.44 10.78 24.90
CA HIS A 66 12.71 9.52 25.60
C HIS A 66 11.61 8.49 25.33
N THR A 67 10.42 8.96 25.02
CA THR A 67 9.23 8.14 24.82
C THR A 67 8.50 8.57 23.56
N THR A 68 8.07 7.63 22.76
CA THR A 68 7.29 7.83 21.55
C THR A 68 5.82 8.08 21.87
N ALA A 69 5.02 8.51 20.89
CA ALA A 69 3.58 8.67 21.03
C ALA A 69 2.85 7.36 21.42
N SER A 70 3.43 6.20 21.07
CA SER A 70 2.92 4.90 21.51
C SER A 70 3.30 4.48 22.94
N GLY A 71 4.06 5.32 23.66
CA GLY A 71 4.51 5.03 25.03
C GLY A 71 5.76 4.16 25.14
N VAL A 72 6.42 3.85 24.03
CA VAL A 72 7.64 3.04 23.97
C VAL A 72 8.87 3.94 24.07
N ASN A 73 9.91 3.49 24.79
CA ASN A 73 11.18 4.20 24.79
C ASN A 73 11.81 4.24 23.41
N VAL A 74 12.32 5.40 23.02
CA VAL A 74 12.98 5.60 21.72
C VAL A 74 14.21 4.71 21.57
N ARG A 75 14.42 4.19 20.39
CA ARG A 75 15.57 3.35 20.02
C ARG A 75 15.77 3.33 18.51
N ALA A 76 16.93 2.90 18.05
CA ALA A 76 17.18 2.67 16.65
C ALA A 76 16.11 1.73 16.03
N GLY A 77 15.71 2.00 14.79
CA GLY A 77 14.66 1.27 14.11
C GLY A 77 13.24 1.78 14.41
N ILE A 78 13.09 2.91 15.11
CA ILE A 78 11.80 3.60 15.27
C ILE A 78 11.69 4.72 14.24
N ALA A 79 10.49 4.90 13.69
CA ALA A 79 10.12 6.03 12.87
C ALA A 79 8.85 6.70 13.38
N ALA A 80 8.74 8.01 13.18
CA ALA A 80 7.49 8.75 13.23
C ALA A 80 6.90 8.83 11.82
N ALA A 81 5.56 8.81 11.73
CA ALA A 81 4.83 8.95 10.47
C ALA A 81 3.43 9.51 10.72
N ASP A 82 2.78 9.93 9.65
CA ASP A 82 1.35 10.25 9.67
C ASP A 82 0.52 8.98 9.91
N PRO A 83 -0.23 8.88 11.02
CA PRO A 83 -0.98 7.67 11.35
C PRO A 83 -2.14 7.40 10.38
N THR A 84 -2.55 8.38 9.57
CA THR A 84 -3.57 8.19 8.52
C THR A 84 -2.99 7.46 7.31
N VAL A 85 -1.68 7.54 7.07
CA VAL A 85 -0.96 6.89 5.98
C VAL A 85 -0.30 5.60 6.46
N LEU A 86 0.46 5.69 7.55
CA LEU A 86 1.17 4.56 8.19
C LEU A 86 0.75 4.47 9.66
N PRO A 87 -0.29 3.72 9.99
CA PRO A 87 -0.77 3.58 11.37
C PRO A 87 0.33 3.11 12.34
N ILE A 88 0.21 3.50 13.60
CA ILE A 88 1.12 3.06 14.68
C ILE A 88 1.21 1.52 14.68
N GLY A 89 2.43 0.99 14.78
CA GLY A 89 2.72 -0.44 14.67
C GLY A 89 2.99 -0.90 13.23
N SER A 90 2.93 -0.02 12.23
CA SER A 90 3.35 -0.36 10.87
C SER A 90 4.84 -0.70 10.84
N VAL A 91 5.20 -1.69 10.04
CA VAL A 91 6.58 -2.10 9.79
C VAL A 91 6.91 -1.77 8.34
N ILE A 92 7.95 -1.00 8.15
CA ILE A 92 8.39 -0.49 6.85
C ILE A 92 9.86 -0.80 6.62
N GLU A 93 10.25 -1.01 5.39
CA GLU A 93 11.65 -1.02 4.96
C GLU A 93 11.96 0.29 4.26
N VAL A 94 13.01 0.96 4.72
CA VAL A 94 13.51 2.22 4.15
C VAL A 94 14.73 1.92 3.29
N SER A 95 14.67 2.33 2.03
CA SER A 95 15.73 2.19 1.04
C SER A 95 16.02 3.52 0.33
N ARG A 96 17.02 3.54 -0.55
CA ARG A 96 17.52 4.77 -1.20
C ARG A 96 18.06 5.82 -0.23
N VAL A 97 18.64 5.34 0.86
CA VAL A 97 19.37 6.11 1.87
C VAL A 97 20.78 5.58 2.01
N PRO A 98 21.73 6.30 2.66
CA PRO A 98 23.02 5.75 3.02
C PRO A 98 22.86 4.40 3.74
N GLU A 99 23.79 3.49 3.52
CA GLU A 99 23.68 2.10 3.99
C GLU A 99 23.47 2.01 5.50
N ALA A 100 24.10 2.89 6.27
CA ALA A 100 23.95 2.97 7.72
C ALA A 100 22.50 3.20 8.20
N HIS A 101 21.65 3.76 7.33
CA HIS A 101 20.26 4.10 7.65
C HIS A 101 19.25 3.27 6.87
N ARG A 102 19.73 2.35 6.00
CA ARG A 102 18.88 1.41 5.29
C ARG A 102 18.44 0.32 6.26
N GLY A 103 17.17 -0.02 6.24
CA GLY A 103 16.71 -1.13 7.07
C GLY A 103 15.22 -1.07 7.39
N ILE A 104 14.86 -1.89 8.36
CA ILE A 104 13.49 -2.04 8.82
C ILE A 104 13.24 -1.09 9.98
N TYR A 105 12.16 -0.35 9.90
CA TYR A 105 11.68 0.58 10.92
C TYR A 105 10.26 0.21 11.34
N THR A 106 9.97 0.45 12.61
CA THR A 106 8.60 0.35 13.12
C THR A 106 8.07 1.74 13.40
N VAL A 107 6.91 2.06 12.88
CA VAL A 107 6.21 3.32 13.15
C VAL A 107 5.62 3.25 14.55
N LEU A 108 6.26 3.89 15.51
CA LEU A 108 5.83 3.93 16.92
C LEU A 108 5.66 5.36 17.43
N ASP A 109 5.92 6.34 16.56
CA ASP A 109 5.84 7.75 16.91
C ASP A 109 5.03 8.53 15.89
N THR A 110 4.62 9.73 16.29
CA THR A 110 3.94 10.71 15.45
C THR A 110 4.51 12.08 15.74
N GLY A 111 4.43 12.99 14.79
CA GLY A 111 4.84 14.38 14.97
C GLY A 111 3.87 15.34 14.29
N PRO A 112 3.64 16.54 14.84
CA PRO A 112 2.72 17.50 14.24
C PRO A 112 3.16 17.96 12.84
N GLU A 113 4.45 17.87 12.54
CA GLU A 113 5.03 18.23 11.24
C GLU A 113 5.21 17.02 10.32
N VAL A 114 5.02 15.79 10.82
CA VAL A 114 5.16 14.55 10.03
C VAL A 114 3.81 14.19 9.45
N GLN A 115 3.50 14.73 8.28
CA GLN A 115 2.19 14.63 7.64
C GLN A 115 2.28 13.98 6.25
N GLY A 116 1.26 13.21 5.88
CA GLY A 116 1.17 12.61 4.57
C GLY A 116 2.30 11.61 4.31
N ARG A 117 3.06 11.82 3.24
CA ARG A 117 4.19 10.95 2.86
C ARG A 117 5.52 11.45 3.42
N GLU A 118 5.52 11.84 4.66
CA GLU A 118 6.73 12.14 5.42
C GLU A 118 6.97 11.08 6.49
N ILE A 119 8.24 10.77 6.75
CA ILE A 119 8.68 9.95 7.87
C ILE A 119 9.85 10.63 8.57
N ASP A 120 9.96 10.41 9.87
CA ASP A 120 11.07 10.94 10.67
C ASP A 120 11.75 9.78 11.40
N LEU A 121 13.03 9.55 11.09
CA LEU A 121 13.77 8.40 11.58
C LEU A 121 14.49 8.75 12.88
N TYR A 122 14.31 7.94 13.92
CA TYR A 122 15.03 8.16 15.16
C TYR A 122 16.52 7.80 15.03
N MET A 123 17.37 8.72 15.47
CA MET A 123 18.82 8.54 15.55
C MET A 123 19.33 8.92 16.94
N TRP A 124 20.24 8.13 17.51
CA TRP A 124 20.83 8.41 18.82
C TRP A 124 21.63 9.71 18.84
N SER A 125 22.32 10.01 17.75
CA SER A 125 23.18 11.16 17.61
C SER A 125 22.45 12.31 16.93
N CYS A 126 22.34 13.45 17.62
CA CYS A 126 21.80 14.66 17.00
C CYS A 126 22.68 15.18 15.85
N HIS A 127 23.99 14.92 15.92
CA HIS A 127 24.89 15.24 14.80
C HIS A 127 24.58 14.39 13.58
N GLU A 128 24.31 13.10 13.78
CA GLU A 128 23.91 12.18 12.72
C GLU A 128 22.55 12.57 12.11
N ALA A 129 21.57 12.90 12.95
CA ALA A 129 20.26 13.37 12.50
C ALA A 129 20.36 14.65 11.66
N LEU A 130 21.18 15.61 12.07
CA LEU A 130 21.43 16.84 11.31
C LEU A 130 22.14 16.54 9.98
N ALA A 131 23.11 15.65 9.99
CA ALA A 131 23.83 15.23 8.77
C ALA A 131 22.94 14.43 7.82
N PHE A 132 21.96 13.69 8.35
CA PHE A 132 20.95 13.01 7.53
C PHE A 132 20.12 13.99 6.72
N GLY A 133 19.65 15.09 7.34
CA GLY A 133 18.87 16.12 6.70
C GLY A 133 17.55 15.60 6.10
N ARG A 134 17.01 16.31 5.12
CA ARG A 134 15.77 15.93 4.41
C ARG A 134 16.11 15.30 3.06
N ARG A 135 15.52 14.15 2.74
CA ARG A 135 15.80 13.42 1.50
C ARG A 135 14.64 12.54 1.04
N ARG A 136 14.55 12.34 -0.26
CA ARG A 136 13.63 11.36 -0.83
C ARG A 136 14.13 9.94 -0.61
N VAL A 137 13.23 9.09 -0.13
CA VAL A 137 13.48 7.67 0.16
C VAL A 137 12.42 6.82 -0.50
N GLU A 138 12.68 5.53 -0.61
CA GLU A 138 11.69 4.54 -0.98
C GLU A 138 11.30 3.75 0.28
N VAL A 139 10.01 3.70 0.55
CA VAL A 139 9.41 2.96 1.67
C VAL A 139 8.65 1.77 1.10
N THR A 140 9.03 0.56 1.52
CA THR A 140 8.25 -0.65 1.29
C THR A 140 7.45 -0.97 2.54
N VAL A 141 6.14 -1.06 2.44
CA VAL A 141 5.28 -1.43 3.55
C VAL A 141 5.32 -2.94 3.74
N LEU A 142 5.92 -3.41 4.82
CA LEU A 142 5.99 -4.85 5.13
C LEU A 142 4.73 -5.31 5.86
N ARG A 143 4.21 -4.48 6.75
CA ARG A 143 2.98 -4.72 7.51
C ARG A 143 2.38 -3.39 7.92
N LEU A 144 1.07 -3.26 7.84
CA LEU A 144 0.36 -2.12 8.45
C LEU A 144 0.17 -2.34 9.94
N GLY A 145 0.22 -1.24 10.66
CA GLY A 145 -0.14 -1.17 12.07
C GLY A 145 -1.64 -1.24 12.29
N TRP A 146 -2.02 -1.05 13.52
CA TRP A 146 -3.40 -1.11 13.93
C TRP A 146 -4.07 0.26 13.75
N ASN A 147 -5.10 0.32 12.93
CA ASN A 147 -5.96 1.48 12.79
C ASN A 147 -7.28 1.20 13.53
N GLN A 148 -7.52 1.95 14.59
CA GLN A 148 -8.70 1.79 15.45
C GLN A 148 -10.01 1.97 14.67
N ALA A 149 -10.04 2.84 13.66
CA ALA A 149 -11.22 3.06 12.83
C ALA A 149 -11.63 1.82 11.99
N ASN A 150 -10.64 0.99 11.61
CA ASN A 150 -10.86 -0.21 10.80
C ASN A 150 -11.07 -1.47 11.65
N SER A 151 -10.91 -1.36 12.96
CA SER A 151 -10.95 -2.49 13.90
C SER A 151 -12.21 -2.52 14.77
N ALA A 152 -13.13 -1.59 14.57
CA ALA A 152 -14.42 -1.65 15.25
C ALA A 152 -15.19 -2.91 14.79
N PRO A 153 -15.58 -3.82 15.70
CA PRO A 153 -16.36 -4.99 15.32
C PRO A 153 -17.67 -4.49 14.71
N ALA A 154 -17.99 -4.99 13.52
CA ALA A 154 -19.30 -4.79 12.94
C ALA A 154 -20.31 -5.59 13.80
N TYR A 155 -20.89 -4.96 14.79
CA TYR A 155 -22.04 -5.52 15.49
C TYR A 155 -23.21 -5.51 14.49
N ARG A 156 -23.62 -6.71 14.09
CA ARG A 156 -24.91 -6.96 13.47
C ARG A 156 -25.94 -7.21 14.54
#